data_3d2279d8a1d37b6b93f211348943f004
#
_entry.id   3d2279d8a1d37b6b93f211348943f004
#
_cell.length_a   1.000
_cell.length_b   1.000
_cell.length_c   1.000
_cell.angle_alpha   90.00
_cell.angle_beta   90.00
_cell.angle_gamma   90.00
#
_symmetry.space_group_name_H-M   'P 1'
#
loop_
_entity.id
_entity.type
_entity.pdbx_description
1 polymer ?
#
loop_
_entity_poly.entity_id
_entity_poly.type
_entity_poly.pdbx_seq_one_letter_code
_entity_poly.pdbx_strand_id
1 'polypeptide(L)'
;MTLYLSGLISYLAEKNLLVRSKHCEDAATIALYGIDHDSRIIEPGHVFVCKGAAFKSEFLKSALETGAVAYLCAESHAAELEAIAPTVPALIATDANLRRAMAEASAYVTGHPDHNLTMIGITGTKGKSTTACMLRAILDGDEPYEKTAIMGSIEVFDGIEHGKPDNTTPEAPELWRHLANAQKCGLTYMAMEVSSQALKYD
;
A
#
# COMPACT_ATOMS: atom_id res chain seq x y z
N MET A 1 14.94 3.72 -10.17
CA MET A 1 14.45 3.00 -11.38
C MET A 1 13.00 3.40 -11.56
N THR A 2 12.58 3.82 -12.74
CA THR A 2 11.17 4.16 -12.99
C THR A 2 10.37 2.88 -13.21
N LEU A 3 9.28 2.71 -12.47
CA LEU A 3 8.35 1.59 -12.61
C LEU A 3 7.24 1.99 -13.59
N TYR A 4 6.78 1.03 -14.39
CA TYR A 4 5.75 1.24 -15.39
C TYR A 4 4.55 0.32 -15.16
N LEU A 5 3.38 0.77 -15.61
CA LEU A 5 2.11 0.05 -15.45
C LEU A 5 2.16 -1.36 -16.06
N SER A 6 2.85 -1.54 -17.21
CA SER A 6 3.03 -2.86 -17.84
C SER A 6 3.75 -3.85 -16.91
N GLY A 7 4.76 -3.40 -16.18
CA GLY A 7 5.46 -4.23 -15.19
C GLY A 7 4.56 -4.63 -14.02
N LEU A 8 3.74 -3.71 -13.50
CA LEU A 8 2.76 -4.02 -12.46
C LEU A 8 1.72 -5.05 -12.93
N ILE A 9 1.21 -4.89 -14.15
CA ILE A 9 0.28 -5.85 -14.74
C ILE A 9 0.90 -7.25 -14.82
N SER A 10 2.12 -7.35 -15.34
CA SER A 10 2.85 -8.62 -15.43
C SER A 10 3.08 -9.25 -14.06
N TYR A 11 3.54 -8.46 -13.09
CA TYR A 11 3.78 -8.90 -11.71
C TYR A 11 2.52 -9.46 -11.04
N LEU A 12 1.39 -8.77 -11.15
CA LEU A 12 0.12 -9.24 -10.57
C LEU A 12 -0.45 -10.44 -11.32
N ALA A 13 -0.26 -10.52 -12.64
CA ALA A 13 -0.69 -11.66 -13.45
C ALA A 13 0.10 -12.93 -13.11
N GLU A 14 1.42 -12.85 -12.95
CA GLU A 14 2.27 -13.97 -12.51
C GLU A 14 1.85 -14.53 -11.14
N LYS A 15 1.33 -13.68 -10.27
CA LYS A 15 0.78 -14.06 -8.96
C LYS A 15 -0.68 -14.56 -9.03
N ASN A 16 -1.28 -14.63 -10.21
CA ASN A 16 -2.70 -14.99 -10.41
C ASN A 16 -3.69 -14.09 -9.64
N LEU A 17 -3.39 -12.81 -9.53
CA LEU A 17 -4.20 -11.83 -8.81
C LEU A 17 -5.12 -11.01 -9.70
N LEU A 18 -4.90 -11.02 -11.01
CA LEU A 18 -5.77 -10.38 -11.99
C LEU A 18 -6.63 -11.40 -12.75
N VAL A 19 -7.89 -11.06 -12.94
CA VAL A 19 -8.79 -11.74 -13.88
C VAL A 19 -8.51 -11.26 -15.31
N ARG A 20 -8.36 -9.94 -15.47
CA ARG A 20 -8.06 -9.27 -16.73
C ARG A 20 -7.56 -7.85 -16.50
N SER A 21 -7.00 -7.27 -17.55
CA SER A 21 -6.73 -5.83 -17.65
C SER A 21 -7.39 -5.27 -18.91
N LYS A 22 -7.74 -3.98 -18.89
CA LYS A 22 -8.38 -3.27 -20.01
C LYS A 22 -7.73 -1.92 -20.23
N HIS A 23 -7.77 -1.43 -21.49
CA HIS A 23 -7.23 -0.12 -21.89
C HIS A 23 -5.76 0.06 -21.50
N CYS A 24 -4.97 -1.01 -21.66
CA CYS A 24 -3.56 -1.08 -21.24
C CYS A 24 -2.58 -1.08 -22.43
N GLU A 25 -3.01 -0.62 -23.59
CA GLU A 25 -2.21 -0.59 -24.82
C GLU A 25 -0.92 0.22 -24.63
N ASP A 26 -1.01 1.35 -23.92
CA ASP A 26 0.11 2.25 -23.64
C ASP A 26 0.77 2.00 -22.27
N ALA A 27 0.45 0.89 -21.59
CA ALA A 27 0.93 0.60 -20.24
C ALA A 27 2.46 0.63 -20.08
N ALA A 28 3.21 0.39 -21.17
CA ALA A 28 4.67 0.44 -21.18
C ALA A 28 5.25 1.87 -21.07
N THR A 29 4.44 2.89 -21.29
CA THR A 29 4.84 4.30 -21.22
C THR A 29 4.30 5.02 -19.98
N ILE A 30 3.35 4.41 -19.26
CA ILE A 30 2.72 4.96 -18.07
C ILE A 30 3.62 4.69 -16.85
N ALA A 31 4.31 5.73 -16.38
CA ALA A 31 5.13 5.66 -15.17
C ALA A 31 4.26 5.65 -13.91
N LEU A 32 4.65 4.84 -12.93
CA LEU A 32 3.98 4.72 -11.64
C LEU A 32 4.82 5.37 -10.54
N TYR A 33 4.15 6.14 -9.67
CA TYR A 33 4.77 6.83 -8.54
C TYR A 33 4.14 6.49 -7.19
N GLY A 34 2.96 5.87 -7.19
CA GLY A 34 2.27 5.49 -5.97
C GLY A 34 0.97 4.71 -6.23
N ILE A 35 0.34 4.33 -5.15
CA ILE A 35 -0.95 3.64 -5.13
C ILE A 35 -1.67 4.00 -3.84
N ASP A 36 -2.96 4.28 -3.92
CA ASP A 36 -3.79 4.50 -2.74
C ASP A 36 -5.27 4.19 -3.02
N HIS A 37 -6.05 4.06 -1.96
CA HIS A 37 -7.49 3.85 -2.00
C HIS A 37 -8.30 5.06 -1.50
N ASP A 38 -7.62 6.10 -1.01
CA ASP A 38 -8.23 7.37 -0.63
C ASP A 38 -8.04 8.40 -1.77
N SER A 39 -9.13 8.76 -2.45
CA SER A 39 -9.09 9.70 -3.56
C SER A 39 -8.60 11.11 -3.19
N ARG A 40 -8.57 11.45 -1.90
CA ARG A 40 -8.14 12.76 -1.39
C ARG A 40 -6.62 12.92 -1.34
N ILE A 41 -5.88 11.80 -1.31
CA ILE A 41 -4.41 11.78 -1.23
C ILE A 41 -3.76 11.19 -2.50
N ILE A 42 -4.55 10.98 -3.54
CA ILE A 42 -4.01 10.59 -4.86
C ILE A 42 -3.18 11.73 -5.43
N GLU A 43 -2.06 11.35 -6.01
CA GLU A 43 -1.14 12.24 -6.71
C GLU A 43 -0.97 11.80 -8.19
N PRO A 44 -0.45 12.67 -9.07
CA PRO A 44 -0.19 12.30 -10.47
C PRO A 44 0.72 11.07 -10.59
N GLY A 45 0.29 10.11 -11.40
CA GLY A 45 1.00 8.83 -11.59
C GLY A 45 0.64 7.74 -10.59
N HIS A 46 -0.35 7.96 -9.71
CA HIS A 46 -0.84 6.93 -8.80
C HIS A 46 -1.81 5.95 -9.49
N VAL A 47 -1.85 4.73 -8.97
CA VAL A 47 -2.93 3.76 -9.20
C VAL A 47 -3.98 3.95 -8.11
N PHE A 48 -5.23 4.18 -8.49
CA PHE A 48 -6.33 4.27 -7.52
C PHE A 48 -6.96 2.90 -7.27
N VAL A 49 -7.14 2.51 -6.00
CA VAL A 49 -7.76 1.24 -5.62
C VAL A 49 -9.22 1.45 -5.24
N CYS A 50 -10.12 0.94 -6.05
CA CYS A 50 -11.59 1.02 -5.85
C CYS A 50 -12.03 -0.06 -4.86
N LYS A 51 -11.95 0.25 -3.54
CA LYS A 51 -12.26 -0.72 -2.47
C LYS A 51 -12.96 -0.11 -1.27
N GLY A 52 -13.57 -0.97 -0.46
CA GLY A 52 -14.14 -0.64 0.84
C GLY A 52 -15.66 -0.57 0.82
N ALA A 53 -16.29 -0.76 1.99
CA ALA A 53 -17.75 -0.74 2.13
C ALA A 53 -18.38 0.65 1.86
N ALA A 54 -17.58 1.71 2.00
CA ALA A 54 -17.99 3.08 1.73
C ALA A 54 -17.58 3.57 0.33
N PHE A 55 -17.02 2.69 -0.50
CA PHE A 55 -16.61 3.04 -1.85
C PHE A 55 -17.82 3.49 -2.69
N LYS A 56 -17.61 4.58 -3.41
CA LYS A 56 -18.55 5.11 -4.41
C LYS A 56 -17.81 5.37 -5.71
N SER A 57 -18.49 5.15 -6.81
CA SER A 57 -17.91 5.34 -8.14
C SER A 57 -17.44 6.78 -8.42
N GLU A 58 -18.03 7.78 -7.74
CA GLU A 58 -17.56 9.17 -7.81
C GLU A 58 -16.13 9.36 -7.30
N PHE A 59 -15.65 8.50 -6.38
CA PHE A 59 -14.27 8.57 -5.89
C PHE A 59 -13.25 8.25 -6.98
N LEU A 60 -13.60 7.38 -7.94
CA LEU A 60 -12.75 7.16 -9.11
C LEU A 60 -12.65 8.44 -9.96
N LYS A 61 -13.76 9.16 -10.20
CA LYS A 61 -13.71 10.42 -10.94
C LYS A 61 -12.77 11.42 -10.25
N SER A 62 -12.95 11.60 -8.94
CA SER A 62 -12.09 12.50 -8.15
C SER A 62 -10.61 12.10 -8.22
N ALA A 63 -10.29 10.81 -8.12
CA ALA A 63 -8.92 10.33 -8.23
C ALA A 63 -8.31 10.58 -9.61
N LEU A 64 -9.10 10.41 -10.69
CA LEU A 64 -8.65 10.70 -12.06
C LEU A 64 -8.42 12.18 -12.30
N GLU A 65 -9.29 13.06 -11.77
CA GLU A 65 -9.12 14.51 -11.82
C GLU A 65 -7.87 14.98 -11.10
N THR A 66 -7.45 14.25 -10.04
CA THR A 66 -6.23 14.53 -9.26
C THR A 66 -4.97 13.95 -9.92
N GLY A 67 -5.13 13.05 -10.89
CA GLY A 67 -4.00 12.54 -11.69
C GLY A 67 -3.72 11.04 -11.56
N ALA A 68 -4.67 10.24 -11.06
CA ALA A 68 -4.56 8.79 -11.14
C ALA A 68 -4.45 8.35 -12.60
N VAL A 69 -3.51 7.45 -12.91
CA VAL A 69 -3.22 6.99 -14.27
C VAL A 69 -3.82 5.62 -14.59
N ALA A 70 -4.26 4.90 -13.57
CA ALA A 70 -4.90 3.60 -13.67
C ALA A 70 -5.74 3.34 -12.42
N TYR A 71 -6.61 2.33 -12.47
CA TYR A 71 -7.32 1.88 -11.28
C TYR A 71 -7.29 0.35 -11.13
N LEU A 72 -7.34 -0.11 -9.87
CA LEU A 72 -7.49 -1.51 -9.48
C LEU A 72 -8.86 -1.69 -8.84
N CYS A 73 -9.66 -2.63 -9.33
CA CYS A 73 -11.00 -2.87 -8.80
C CYS A 73 -11.36 -4.36 -8.72
N ALA A 74 -12.42 -4.66 -7.97
CA ALA A 74 -13.06 -5.96 -7.98
C ALA A 74 -13.89 -6.17 -9.26
N GLU A 75 -14.01 -7.43 -9.69
CA GLU A 75 -14.78 -7.79 -10.87
C GLU A 75 -16.26 -7.36 -10.77
N SER A 76 -16.84 -7.41 -9.57
CA SER A 76 -18.22 -6.97 -9.31
C SER A 76 -18.49 -5.49 -9.64
N HIS A 77 -17.48 -4.62 -9.61
CA HIS A 77 -17.60 -3.19 -9.91
C HIS A 77 -17.08 -2.83 -11.30
N ALA A 78 -16.43 -3.76 -12.00
CA ALA A 78 -15.69 -3.46 -13.22
C ALA A 78 -16.56 -2.80 -14.32
N ALA A 79 -17.78 -3.30 -14.54
CA ALA A 79 -18.66 -2.77 -15.58
C ALA A 79 -19.15 -1.34 -15.29
N GLU A 80 -19.46 -1.03 -14.03
CA GLU A 80 -19.87 0.31 -13.60
C GLU A 80 -18.71 1.30 -13.76
N LEU A 81 -17.51 0.92 -13.31
CA LEU A 81 -16.32 1.77 -13.34
C LEU A 81 -15.81 2.00 -14.78
N GLU A 82 -15.92 1.00 -15.64
CA GLU A 82 -15.61 1.13 -17.06
C GLU A 82 -16.53 2.14 -17.76
N ALA A 83 -17.82 2.18 -17.39
CA ALA A 83 -18.75 3.18 -17.92
C ALA A 83 -18.39 4.63 -17.50
N ILE A 84 -17.73 4.78 -16.33
CA ILE A 84 -17.26 6.07 -15.81
C ILE A 84 -15.92 6.48 -16.43
N ALA A 85 -15.03 5.53 -16.63
CA ALA A 85 -13.65 5.74 -17.10
C ALA A 85 -13.32 4.82 -18.30
N PRO A 86 -13.98 5.00 -19.46
CA PRO A 86 -13.96 4.06 -20.57
C PRO A 86 -12.63 3.96 -21.32
N THR A 87 -11.67 4.84 -21.03
CA THR A 87 -10.34 4.88 -21.67
C THR A 87 -9.19 4.75 -20.68
N VAL A 88 -9.50 4.64 -19.39
CA VAL A 88 -8.47 4.57 -18.33
C VAL A 88 -8.06 3.13 -18.11
N PRO A 89 -6.77 2.84 -18.01
CA PRO A 89 -6.26 1.51 -17.67
C PRO A 89 -6.89 0.93 -16.41
N ALA A 90 -7.46 -0.27 -16.54
CA ALA A 90 -8.15 -0.97 -15.46
C ALA A 90 -7.47 -2.31 -15.17
N LEU A 91 -7.13 -2.53 -13.92
CA LEU A 91 -6.66 -3.81 -13.40
C LEU A 91 -7.82 -4.44 -12.61
N ILE A 92 -8.27 -5.61 -13.04
CA ILE A 92 -9.47 -6.24 -12.49
C ILE A 92 -9.10 -7.52 -11.77
N ALA A 93 -9.31 -7.56 -10.47
CA ALA A 93 -9.12 -8.72 -9.60
C ALA A 93 -10.48 -9.39 -9.29
N THR A 94 -10.48 -10.63 -8.81
CA THR A 94 -11.69 -11.16 -8.18
C THR A 94 -11.99 -10.40 -6.90
N ASP A 95 -13.25 -10.44 -6.44
CA ASP A 95 -13.64 -9.81 -5.16
C ASP A 95 -12.83 -10.36 -3.98
N ALA A 96 -12.52 -11.66 -4.00
CA ALA A 96 -11.70 -12.30 -2.97
C ALA A 96 -10.22 -11.86 -3.00
N ASN A 97 -9.69 -11.56 -4.18
CA ASN A 97 -8.28 -11.25 -4.35
C ASN A 97 -7.97 -9.74 -4.33
N LEU A 98 -8.97 -8.86 -4.34
CA LEU A 98 -8.74 -7.42 -4.45
C LEU A 98 -7.79 -6.88 -3.37
N ARG A 99 -7.96 -7.30 -2.11
CA ARG A 99 -7.08 -6.85 -1.01
C ARG A 99 -5.65 -7.32 -1.21
N ARG A 100 -5.47 -8.58 -1.58
CA ARG A 100 -4.15 -9.14 -1.87
C ARG A 100 -3.51 -8.49 -3.09
N ALA A 101 -4.29 -8.23 -4.14
CA ALA A 101 -3.81 -7.50 -5.31
C ALA A 101 -3.37 -6.07 -4.96
N MET A 102 -4.11 -5.38 -4.07
CA MET A 102 -3.73 -4.07 -3.55
C MET A 102 -2.41 -4.14 -2.76
N ALA A 103 -2.24 -5.13 -1.87
CA ALA A 103 -1.03 -5.28 -1.08
C ALA A 103 0.20 -5.55 -1.96
N GLU A 104 0.09 -6.47 -2.90
CA GLU A 104 1.16 -6.79 -3.85
C GLU A 104 1.46 -5.61 -4.80
N ALA A 105 0.43 -4.90 -5.26
CA ALA A 105 0.62 -3.70 -6.08
C ALA A 105 1.35 -2.60 -5.30
N SER A 106 1.02 -2.43 -4.01
CA SER A 106 1.69 -1.46 -3.13
C SER A 106 3.16 -1.81 -2.92
N ALA A 107 3.47 -3.10 -2.69
CA ALA A 107 4.83 -3.60 -2.59
C ALA A 107 5.64 -3.33 -3.87
N TYR A 108 5.04 -3.64 -5.02
CA TYR A 108 5.68 -3.43 -6.32
C TYR A 108 5.99 -1.95 -6.57
N VAL A 109 4.99 -1.08 -6.40
CA VAL A 109 5.12 0.36 -6.69
C VAL A 109 6.13 1.05 -5.78
N THR A 110 6.30 0.57 -4.54
CA THR A 110 7.32 1.08 -3.61
C THR A 110 8.70 0.42 -3.78
N GLY A 111 8.81 -0.58 -4.66
CA GLY A 111 10.09 -1.24 -4.96
C GLY A 111 10.54 -2.24 -3.91
N HIS A 112 9.62 -2.87 -3.18
CA HIS A 112 9.89 -3.89 -2.16
C HIS A 112 10.90 -3.45 -1.09
N PRO A 113 10.61 -2.38 -0.34
CA PRO A 113 11.50 -1.89 0.73
C PRO A 113 11.72 -2.92 1.84
N ASP A 114 10.82 -3.88 2.02
CA ASP A 114 10.91 -5.00 2.96
C ASP A 114 12.16 -5.86 2.76
N HIS A 115 12.71 -5.92 1.54
CA HIS A 115 13.94 -6.67 1.25
C HIS A 115 15.19 -6.02 1.88
N ASN A 116 15.12 -4.75 2.26
CA ASN A 116 16.23 -3.97 2.82
C ASN A 116 16.00 -3.62 4.31
N LEU A 117 14.89 -4.04 4.88
CA LEU A 117 14.53 -3.82 6.27
C LEU A 117 14.41 -5.16 7.01
N THR A 118 14.88 -5.21 8.25
CA THR A 118 14.57 -6.33 9.14
C THR A 118 13.18 -6.11 9.74
N MET A 119 12.20 -6.85 9.23
CA MET A 119 10.80 -6.75 9.65
C MET A 119 10.55 -7.53 10.93
N ILE A 120 10.01 -6.88 11.97
CA ILE A 120 9.65 -7.50 13.25
C ILE A 120 8.17 -7.28 13.52
N GLY A 121 7.36 -8.31 13.27
CA GLY A 121 5.91 -8.30 13.52
C GLY A 121 5.59 -8.76 14.94
N ILE A 122 4.78 -7.97 15.66
CA ILE A 122 4.38 -8.25 17.04
C ILE A 122 2.87 -8.43 17.10
N THR A 123 2.41 -9.64 17.42
CA THR A 123 0.99 -9.93 17.59
C THR A 123 0.69 -10.40 19.01
N GLY A 124 -0.58 -10.39 19.39
CA GLY A 124 -1.05 -10.81 20.70
C GLY A 124 -2.24 -10.00 21.17
N THR A 125 -2.93 -10.46 22.23
CA THR A 125 -4.09 -9.78 22.78
C THR A 125 -3.73 -8.52 23.58
N LYS A 126 -2.55 -8.52 24.24
CA LYS A 126 -2.02 -7.41 25.03
C LYS A 126 -0.51 -7.33 24.88
N GLY A 127 0.08 -6.17 25.21
CA GLY A 127 1.52 -5.98 25.28
C GLY A 127 2.19 -5.66 23.94
N LYS A 128 1.49 -5.66 22.80
CA LYS A 128 2.08 -5.37 21.48
C LYS A 128 2.84 -4.04 21.46
N SER A 129 2.19 -2.95 21.82
CA SER A 129 2.78 -1.61 21.82
C SER A 129 3.97 -1.50 22.76
N THR A 130 3.83 -2.06 23.98
CA THR A 130 4.94 -2.08 24.95
C THR A 130 6.15 -2.83 24.38
N THR A 131 5.92 -4.01 23.78
CA THR A 131 7.00 -4.80 23.17
C THR A 131 7.64 -4.08 21.99
N ALA A 132 6.84 -3.42 21.13
CA ALA A 132 7.37 -2.64 20.01
C ALA A 132 8.26 -1.48 20.48
N CYS A 133 7.81 -0.72 21.49
CA CYS A 133 8.60 0.37 22.06
C CYS A 133 9.88 -0.13 22.75
N MET A 134 9.81 -1.25 23.48
CA MET A 134 10.99 -1.87 24.11
C MET A 134 12.00 -2.36 23.07
N LEU A 135 11.53 -3.03 22.01
CA LEU A 135 12.38 -3.47 20.91
C LEU A 135 13.08 -2.30 20.24
N ARG A 136 12.34 -1.22 19.92
CA ARG A 136 12.96 -0.02 19.37
C ARG A 136 14.06 0.52 20.28
N ALA A 137 13.78 0.69 21.58
CA ALA A 137 14.75 1.20 22.54
C ALA A 137 16.02 0.32 22.62
N ILE A 138 15.86 -1.01 22.52
CA ILE A 138 17.00 -1.95 22.53
C ILE A 138 17.80 -1.85 21.22
N LEU A 139 17.13 -1.79 20.07
CA LEU A 139 17.78 -1.77 18.77
C LEU A 139 18.46 -0.43 18.45
N ASP A 140 17.86 0.67 18.88
CA ASP A 140 18.42 2.01 18.73
C ASP A 140 19.57 2.26 19.71
N GLY A 141 19.53 1.63 20.91
CA GLY A 141 20.54 1.85 21.95
C GLY A 141 20.45 3.24 22.55
N ASP A 142 21.59 3.95 22.61
CA ASP A 142 21.68 5.29 23.19
C ASP A 142 21.19 6.41 22.21
N GLU A 143 20.95 6.06 20.95
CA GLU A 143 20.58 7.00 19.87
C GLU A 143 19.13 6.72 19.40
N PRO A 144 18.11 7.25 20.09
CA PRO A 144 16.72 7.01 19.72
C PRO A 144 16.39 7.54 18.31
N TYR A 145 15.55 6.79 17.58
CA TYR A 145 15.12 7.07 16.21
C TYR A 145 16.19 6.99 15.12
N GLU A 146 17.33 6.37 15.38
CA GLU A 146 18.40 6.24 14.37
C GLU A 146 18.30 5.00 13.49
N LYS A 147 17.78 3.87 14.00
CA LYS A 147 17.85 2.59 13.31
C LYS A 147 16.49 1.92 13.09
N THR A 148 15.52 2.24 13.94
CA THR A 148 14.27 1.48 14.02
C THR A 148 13.06 2.35 13.73
N ALA A 149 12.38 2.03 12.63
CA ALA A 149 11.02 2.47 12.39
C ALA A 149 10.06 1.72 13.33
N ILE A 150 8.98 2.37 13.72
CA ILE A 150 7.92 1.76 14.53
C ILE A 150 6.56 2.04 13.93
N MET A 151 5.67 1.05 14.02
CA MET A 151 4.30 1.15 13.54
C MET A 151 3.38 0.42 14.51
N GLY A 152 2.51 1.15 15.19
CA GLY A 152 1.64 0.57 16.22
C GLY A 152 0.54 1.50 16.69
N SER A 153 -0.20 1.11 17.73
CA SER A 153 -1.36 1.85 18.23
C SER A 153 -1.02 3.19 18.92
N ILE A 154 0.22 3.35 19.37
CA ILE A 154 0.66 4.52 20.13
C ILE A 154 1.41 5.50 19.25
N GLU A 155 2.24 4.99 18.36
CA GLU A 155 3.21 5.76 17.60
C GLU A 155 3.42 5.14 16.23
N VAL A 156 3.61 6.02 15.24
CA VAL A 156 4.22 5.72 13.96
C VAL A 156 5.45 6.59 13.79
N PHE A 157 6.58 5.98 13.40
CA PHE A 157 7.80 6.68 13.01
C PHE A 157 8.49 5.88 11.89
N ASP A 158 8.80 6.55 10.77
CA ASP A 158 9.42 5.94 9.60
C ASP A 158 10.63 6.72 9.06
N GLY A 159 11.11 7.68 9.85
CA GLY A 159 12.20 8.58 9.47
C GLY A 159 11.74 9.85 8.77
N ILE A 160 10.56 9.89 8.17
CA ILE A 160 9.93 11.08 7.57
C ILE A 160 8.72 11.52 8.39
N GLU A 161 7.84 10.57 8.68
CA GLU A 161 6.62 10.80 9.47
C GLU A 161 6.84 10.38 10.91
N HIS A 162 6.36 11.20 11.84
CA HIS A 162 6.37 10.91 13.27
C HIS A 162 5.07 11.43 13.89
N GLY A 163 4.26 10.53 14.42
CA GLY A 163 2.98 10.92 14.99
C GLY A 163 2.18 9.78 15.57
N LYS A 164 0.91 10.08 15.81
CA LYS A 164 -0.08 9.09 16.25
C LYS A 164 -0.73 8.46 15.03
N PRO A 165 -0.77 7.14 14.93
CA PRO A 165 -1.43 6.44 13.83
C PRO A 165 -2.95 6.49 13.94
N ASP A 166 -3.63 6.39 12.80
CA ASP A 166 -5.09 6.22 12.73
C ASP A 166 -5.51 4.79 13.08
N ASN A 167 -4.69 3.81 12.73
CA ASN A 167 -4.94 2.39 12.95
C ASN A 167 -3.71 1.70 13.59
N THR A 168 -3.96 0.63 14.34
CA THR A 168 -2.88 -0.22 14.91
C THR A 168 -2.00 -0.84 13.83
N THR A 169 -2.63 -1.32 12.76
CA THR A 169 -1.97 -1.83 11.56
C THR A 169 -2.61 -1.09 10.39
N PRO A 170 -1.84 -0.31 9.63
CA PRO A 170 -2.37 0.45 8.50
C PRO A 170 -2.80 -0.47 7.34
N GLU A 171 -3.57 0.08 6.42
CA GLU A 171 -3.86 -0.58 5.14
C GLU A 171 -2.61 -0.67 4.28
N ALA A 172 -2.59 -1.60 3.33
CA ALA A 172 -1.39 -1.90 2.56
C ALA A 172 -0.73 -0.68 1.88
N PRO A 173 -1.43 0.23 1.19
CA PRO A 173 -0.77 1.40 0.60
C PRO A 173 -0.01 2.25 1.62
N GLU A 174 -0.61 2.51 2.77
CA GLU A 174 0.00 3.26 3.86
C GLU A 174 1.17 2.49 4.48
N LEU A 175 1.01 1.19 4.72
CA LEU A 175 2.08 0.33 5.23
C LEU A 175 3.31 0.38 4.32
N TRP A 176 3.13 0.16 3.03
CA TRP A 176 4.25 0.13 2.08
C TRP A 176 4.90 1.51 1.89
N ARG A 177 4.14 2.59 2.01
CA ARG A 177 4.67 3.96 2.03
C ARG A 177 5.59 4.18 3.24
N HIS A 178 5.19 3.76 4.44
CA HIS A 178 6.04 3.84 5.63
C HIS A 178 7.30 2.98 5.51
N LEU A 179 7.21 1.79 4.93
CA LEU A 179 8.39 0.96 4.67
C LEU A 179 9.36 1.64 3.68
N ALA A 180 8.82 2.26 2.62
CA ALA A 180 9.63 3.00 1.65
C ALA A 180 10.31 4.23 2.29
N ASN A 181 9.62 4.95 3.17
CA ASN A 181 10.17 6.06 3.93
C ASN A 181 11.33 5.58 4.83
N ALA A 182 11.10 4.50 5.59
CA ALA A 182 12.11 3.92 6.47
C ALA A 182 13.39 3.52 5.70
N GLN A 183 13.23 2.83 4.56
CA GLN A 183 14.35 2.50 3.69
C GLN A 183 15.08 3.74 3.17
N LYS A 184 14.33 4.75 2.70
CA LYS A 184 14.88 6.00 2.17
C LYS A 184 15.69 6.77 3.21
N CYS A 185 15.27 6.71 4.48
CA CYS A 185 15.97 7.32 5.61
C CYS A 185 17.13 6.48 6.14
N GLY A 186 17.39 5.30 5.57
CA GLY A 186 18.49 4.43 5.98
C GLY A 186 18.23 3.68 7.28
N LEU A 187 16.97 3.58 7.73
CA LEU A 187 16.61 2.76 8.88
C LEU A 187 16.84 1.28 8.55
N THR A 188 17.16 0.49 9.56
CA THR A 188 17.52 -0.92 9.40
C THR A 188 16.38 -1.85 9.82
N TYR A 189 15.60 -1.43 10.81
CA TYR A 189 14.56 -2.25 11.44
C TYR A 189 13.19 -1.59 11.27
N MET A 190 12.16 -2.43 11.17
CA MET A 190 10.77 -2.04 11.30
C MET A 190 10.11 -2.90 12.38
N ALA A 191 9.80 -2.31 13.53
CA ALA A 191 8.99 -2.94 14.57
C ALA A 191 7.52 -2.58 14.39
N MET A 192 6.65 -3.54 14.06
CA MET A 192 5.26 -3.26 13.79
C MET A 192 4.30 -4.11 14.60
N GLU A 193 3.23 -3.49 15.09
CA GLU A 193 2.10 -4.22 15.65
C GLU A 193 1.27 -4.83 14.53
N VAL A 194 0.99 -6.13 14.64
CA VAL A 194 0.14 -6.86 13.71
C VAL A 194 -1.14 -7.27 14.44
N SER A 195 -2.25 -6.62 14.10
CA SER A 195 -3.54 -6.93 14.70
C SER A 195 -4.11 -8.23 14.10
N SER A 196 -4.89 -8.96 14.89
CA SER A 196 -5.61 -10.15 14.40
C SER A 196 -6.59 -9.83 13.27
N GLN A 197 -7.08 -8.60 13.23
CA GLN A 197 -7.95 -8.13 12.16
C GLN A 197 -7.16 -7.94 10.86
N ALA A 198 -5.96 -7.38 10.92
CA ALA A 198 -5.08 -7.27 9.75
C ALA A 198 -4.79 -8.66 9.16
N LEU A 199 -4.37 -9.62 10.01
CA LEU A 199 -4.10 -11.00 9.58
C LEU A 199 -5.32 -11.75 9.01
N LYS A 200 -6.55 -11.32 9.35
CA LYS A 200 -7.77 -11.96 8.85
C LYS A 200 -8.13 -11.51 7.44
N TYR A 201 -7.74 -10.31 7.05
CA TYR A 201 -8.17 -9.66 5.81
C TYR A 201 -7.05 -9.57 4.75
N ASP A 202 -5.91 -10.21 5.01
CA ASP A 202 -4.86 -10.41 4.00
C ASP A 202 -5.17 -11.54 3.00
#